data_c39614d435dd7dfc816e3e7a40025f1d
#
_entry.id   c39614d435dd7dfc816e3e7a40025f1d
#
_cell.length_a   1.000
_cell.length_b   1.000
_cell.length_c   1.000
_cell.angle_alpha   90.00
_cell.angle_beta   90.00
_cell.angle_gamma   90.00
#
_symmetry.space_group_name_H-M   'P 1'
#
loop_
_entity.id
_entity.type
_entity.pdbx_description
1 polymer ?
#
loop_
_entity_poly.entity_id
_entity_poly.type
_entity_poly.pdbx_seq_one_letter_code
_entity_poly.pdbx_strand_id
1 'polypeptide(L)'
;NDYDDEGLEKGVKSLDYRIETFKMLSERLGNESVIWRFDPMILTDTISIDDLLRKVQNIGDQLKDSTKKLVFSYADIASYRKVKSNLEKNNIPYHEWNEELMDEFARRLAEMNKARGWDFRLATCGEKINISKYGIEHNRCIDGDLITQLAWNDSELMEFMKVKIQNMPAPSLFGDIEIPSDAIKLPNNKYFISSHKKDNG
;
A
#
# COMPACT_ATOMS: atom_id res chain seq x y z
N ASN A 1 -2.51 11.38 -2.95
CA ASN A 1 -3.49 12.12 -2.14
C ASN A 1 -4.41 12.93 -3.04
N ASP A 2 -5.47 13.48 -2.46
CA ASP A 2 -6.43 14.38 -3.12
C ASP A 2 -6.92 15.39 -2.07
N TYR A 3 -6.08 16.39 -1.83
CA TYR A 3 -6.35 17.48 -0.86
C TYR A 3 -6.25 18.87 -1.52
N ASP A 4 -6.43 18.91 -2.85
CA ASP A 4 -6.28 20.15 -3.62
C ASP A 4 -7.33 21.17 -3.19
N ASP A 5 -8.59 20.76 -3.02
CA ASP A 5 -9.72 21.61 -2.65
C ASP A 5 -9.61 22.15 -1.21
N GLU A 6 -8.98 21.39 -0.31
CA GLU A 6 -8.78 21.75 1.07
C GLU A 6 -7.51 22.60 1.31
N GLY A 7 -6.73 22.81 0.25
CA GLY A 7 -5.50 23.60 0.30
C GLY A 7 -4.38 23.03 1.16
N LEU A 8 -4.44 21.72 1.45
CA LEU A 8 -3.42 21.02 2.24
C LEU A 8 -2.17 20.66 1.42
N GLU A 9 -2.29 20.62 0.09
CA GLU A 9 -1.21 20.26 -0.83
C GLU A 9 -0.82 21.45 -1.74
N LYS A 10 -0.46 22.58 -1.13
CA LYS A 10 -0.06 23.79 -1.87
C LYS A 10 1.16 23.55 -2.75
N GLY A 11 1.07 23.90 -4.04
CA GLY A 11 2.16 23.80 -4.99
C GLY A 11 2.35 22.42 -5.63
N VAL A 12 1.49 21.47 -5.32
CA VAL A 12 1.43 20.17 -5.99
C VAL A 12 0.68 20.31 -7.32
N LYS A 13 1.04 19.53 -8.32
CA LYS A 13 0.31 19.49 -9.60
C LYS A 13 -1.10 18.94 -9.40
N SER A 14 -2.04 19.32 -10.27
CA SER A 14 -3.42 18.85 -10.21
C SER A 14 -3.52 17.33 -10.12
N LEU A 15 -4.60 16.82 -9.55
CA LEU A 15 -4.85 15.38 -9.41
C LEU A 15 -4.77 14.67 -10.76
N ASP A 16 -5.38 15.22 -11.80
CA ASP A 16 -5.37 14.64 -13.15
C ASP A 16 -3.94 14.49 -13.69
N TYR A 17 -3.12 15.52 -13.54
CA TYR A 17 -1.71 15.44 -13.95
C TYR A 17 -0.94 14.35 -13.20
N ARG A 18 -1.20 14.19 -11.91
CA ARG A 18 -0.56 13.15 -11.07
C ARG A 18 -1.02 11.76 -11.48
N ILE A 19 -2.31 11.58 -11.76
CA ILE A 19 -2.88 10.31 -12.24
C ILE A 19 -2.29 9.93 -13.61
N GLU A 20 -2.23 10.85 -14.56
CA GLU A 20 -1.64 10.58 -15.87
C GLU A 20 -0.14 10.25 -15.77
N THR A 21 0.60 10.96 -14.92
CA THR A 21 2.00 10.64 -14.64
C THR A 21 2.14 9.22 -14.05
N PHE A 22 1.24 8.83 -13.13
CA PHE A 22 1.24 7.50 -12.54
C PHE A 22 0.99 6.41 -13.59
N LYS A 23 -0.03 6.58 -14.45
CA LYS A 23 -0.35 5.65 -15.54
C LYS A 23 0.82 5.50 -16.50
N MET A 24 1.44 6.60 -16.91
CA MET A 24 2.61 6.59 -17.78
C MET A 24 3.81 5.85 -17.16
N LEU A 25 4.03 6.00 -15.85
CA LEU A 25 5.06 5.23 -15.15
C LEU A 25 4.72 3.74 -15.10
N SER A 26 3.46 3.41 -14.83
CA SER A 26 2.97 2.03 -14.82
C SER A 26 3.12 1.35 -16.18
N GLU A 27 2.81 2.04 -17.27
CA GLU A 27 3.01 1.52 -18.63
C GLU A 27 4.48 1.21 -18.94
N ARG A 28 5.41 2.01 -18.39
CA ARG A 28 6.85 1.82 -18.62
C ARG A 28 7.49 0.76 -17.72
N LEU A 29 7.05 0.68 -16.47
CA LEU A 29 7.71 -0.12 -15.43
C LEU A 29 6.94 -1.39 -15.05
N GLY A 30 5.71 -1.51 -15.52
CA GLY A 30 4.75 -2.53 -15.09
C GLY A 30 3.96 -2.11 -13.84
N ASN A 31 2.71 -2.55 -13.77
CA ASN A 31 1.76 -2.17 -12.71
C ASN A 31 2.10 -2.76 -11.33
N GLU A 32 3.01 -3.71 -11.26
CA GLU A 32 3.51 -4.27 -10.00
C GLU A 32 4.65 -3.44 -9.40
N SER A 33 5.32 -2.64 -10.24
CA SER A 33 6.48 -1.81 -9.84
C SER A 33 6.09 -0.43 -9.34
N VAL A 34 4.87 0.03 -9.61
CA VAL A 34 4.40 1.37 -9.23
C VAL A 34 3.32 1.23 -8.17
N ILE A 35 3.58 1.79 -6.98
CA ILE A 35 2.71 1.68 -5.82
C ILE A 35 1.96 2.98 -5.60
N TRP A 36 0.63 2.89 -5.53
CA TRP A 36 -0.18 4.03 -5.14
C TRP A 36 -0.10 4.23 -3.62
N ARG A 37 0.26 5.45 -3.21
CA ARG A 37 0.25 5.87 -1.82
C ARG A 37 -0.75 6.98 -1.61
N PHE A 38 -1.75 6.73 -0.76
CA PHE A 38 -2.61 7.77 -0.20
C PHE A 38 -2.17 8.00 1.25
N ASP A 39 -1.19 8.86 1.43
CA ASP A 39 -0.39 8.93 2.65
C ASP A 39 -0.02 10.39 2.96
N PRO A 40 -0.52 10.95 4.09
CA PRO A 40 -1.40 10.34 5.08
C PRO A 40 -2.91 10.59 4.81
N MET A 41 -3.78 9.81 5.50
CA MET A 41 -5.20 10.09 5.68
C MET A 41 -5.37 11.13 6.79
N ILE A 42 -5.95 12.29 6.47
CA ILE A 42 -6.13 13.39 7.41
C ILE A 42 -7.62 13.62 7.63
N LEU A 43 -8.03 13.67 8.89
CA LEU A 43 -9.39 14.05 9.29
C LEU A 43 -9.40 15.53 9.72
N THR A 44 -10.42 16.26 9.26
CA THR A 44 -10.64 17.68 9.62
C THR A 44 -12.15 17.91 9.82
N ASP A 45 -12.53 19.12 10.19
CA ASP A 45 -13.96 19.49 10.24
C ASP A 45 -14.67 19.36 8.88
N THR A 46 -13.91 19.39 7.80
CA THR A 46 -14.44 19.32 6.42
C THR A 46 -14.05 18.03 5.68
N ILE A 47 -13.24 17.18 6.27
CA ILE A 47 -12.82 15.89 5.71
C ILE A 47 -13.19 14.79 6.69
N SER A 48 -14.29 14.14 6.43
CA SER A 48 -14.78 12.96 7.16
C SER A 48 -14.20 11.66 6.56
N ILE A 49 -14.51 10.52 7.22
CA ILE A 49 -14.24 9.17 6.66
C ILE A 49 -14.93 9.01 5.29
N ASP A 50 -16.17 9.50 5.16
CA ASP A 50 -16.90 9.42 3.88
C ASP A 50 -16.19 10.20 2.77
N ASP A 51 -15.67 11.38 3.08
CA ASP A 51 -14.91 12.19 2.14
C ASP A 51 -13.61 11.49 1.72
N LEU A 52 -12.87 10.93 2.67
CA LEU A 52 -11.66 10.15 2.38
C LEU A 52 -11.96 8.94 1.49
N LEU A 53 -12.99 8.16 1.81
CA LEU A 53 -13.39 7.01 1.00
C LEU A 53 -13.82 7.43 -0.41
N ARG A 54 -14.55 8.54 -0.56
CA ARG A 54 -14.92 9.08 -1.88
C ARG A 54 -13.70 9.49 -2.70
N LYS A 55 -12.70 10.16 -2.07
CA LYS A 55 -11.44 10.54 -2.70
C LYS A 55 -10.63 9.31 -3.13
N VAL A 56 -10.52 8.31 -2.24
CA VAL A 56 -9.89 7.03 -2.57
C VAL A 56 -10.63 6.33 -3.71
N GLN A 57 -11.96 6.33 -3.70
CA GLN A 57 -12.76 5.74 -4.77
C GLN A 57 -12.48 6.40 -6.12
N ASN A 58 -12.49 7.72 -6.17
CA ASN A 58 -12.24 8.47 -7.40
C ASN A 58 -10.86 8.15 -8.01
N ILE A 59 -9.83 8.07 -7.19
CA ILE A 59 -8.48 7.71 -7.65
C ILE A 59 -8.39 6.23 -8.00
N GLY A 60 -8.93 5.35 -7.15
CA GLY A 60 -8.88 3.91 -7.32
C GLY A 60 -9.52 3.43 -8.61
N ASP A 61 -10.67 3.99 -8.97
CA ASP A 61 -11.34 3.70 -10.25
C ASP A 61 -10.47 4.03 -11.47
N GLN A 62 -9.62 5.04 -11.34
CA GLN A 62 -8.72 5.46 -12.41
C GLN A 62 -7.39 4.69 -12.44
N LEU A 63 -6.96 4.13 -11.30
CA LEU A 63 -5.68 3.45 -11.15
C LEU A 63 -5.77 1.93 -11.07
N LYS A 64 -6.95 1.33 -11.07
CA LYS A 64 -7.19 -0.11 -10.86
C LYS A 64 -6.36 -1.03 -11.77
N ASP A 65 -6.06 -0.59 -12.98
CA ASP A 65 -5.28 -1.34 -13.96
C ASP A 65 -3.78 -0.96 -13.95
N SER A 66 -3.45 0.13 -13.24
CA SER A 66 -2.12 0.73 -13.23
C SER A 66 -1.28 0.41 -11.99
N THR A 67 -1.86 -0.25 -10.99
CA THR A 67 -1.14 -0.71 -9.79
C THR A 67 -1.81 -1.93 -9.18
N LYS A 68 -1.04 -2.66 -8.39
CA LYS A 68 -1.52 -3.81 -7.60
C LYS A 68 -1.54 -3.54 -6.11
N LYS A 69 -1.07 -2.37 -5.66
CA LYS A 69 -0.97 -2.08 -4.23
C LYS A 69 -1.39 -0.66 -3.92
N LEU A 70 -2.27 -0.52 -2.92
CA LEU A 70 -2.58 0.75 -2.26
C LEU A 70 -1.96 0.75 -0.88
N VAL A 71 -1.11 1.73 -0.62
CA VAL A 71 -0.58 2.02 0.71
C VAL A 71 -1.23 3.28 1.25
N PHE A 72 -1.69 3.25 2.48
CA PHE A 72 -2.20 4.42 3.18
C PHE A 72 -1.63 4.50 4.60
N SER A 73 -1.75 5.63 5.26
CA SER A 73 -1.38 5.78 6.67
C SER A 73 -2.38 6.66 7.39
N TYR A 74 -2.58 6.39 8.66
CA TYR A 74 -3.34 7.27 9.53
C TYR A 74 -2.45 8.42 10.00
N ALA A 75 -2.89 9.67 9.83
CA ALA A 75 -2.11 10.82 10.26
C ALA A 75 -2.03 10.87 11.79
N ASP A 76 -0.82 10.76 12.34
CA ASP A 76 -0.53 11.02 13.74
C ASP A 76 0.00 12.46 13.86
N ILE A 77 -0.91 13.42 13.86
CA ILE A 77 -0.56 14.84 13.81
C ILE A 77 0.12 15.27 15.12
N ALA A 78 -0.26 14.69 16.25
CA ALA A 78 0.33 14.98 17.55
C ALA A 78 1.84 14.68 17.59
N SER A 79 2.29 13.62 16.93
CA SER A 79 3.70 13.22 16.86
C SER A 79 4.51 14.07 15.88
N TYR A 80 3.86 14.69 14.88
CA TYR A 80 4.54 15.47 13.83
C TYR A 80 4.41 16.97 14.05
N ARG A 81 5.21 17.52 14.98
CA ARG A 81 5.18 18.94 15.40
C ARG A 81 5.11 19.94 14.25
N LYS A 82 5.82 19.69 13.14
CA LYS A 82 5.83 20.59 11.97
C LYS A 82 4.48 20.58 11.25
N VAL A 83 3.86 19.42 11.12
CA VAL A 83 2.52 19.26 10.51
C VAL A 83 1.49 19.98 11.38
N LYS A 84 1.48 19.67 12.68
CA LYS A 84 0.62 20.31 13.66
C LYS A 84 0.72 21.85 13.59
N SER A 85 1.95 22.39 13.68
CA SER A 85 2.17 23.85 13.60
C SER A 85 1.71 24.45 12.28
N ASN A 86 1.81 23.72 11.16
CA ASN A 86 1.34 24.21 9.87
C ASN A 86 -0.20 24.26 9.79
N LEU A 87 -0.87 23.23 10.31
CA LEU A 87 -2.34 23.22 10.38
C LEU A 87 -2.87 24.35 11.27
N GLU A 88 -2.29 24.51 12.46
CA GLU A 88 -2.64 25.58 13.40
C GLU A 88 -2.43 26.98 12.80
N LYS A 89 -1.29 27.24 12.15
CA LYS A 89 -0.99 28.52 11.49
C LYS A 89 -1.94 28.85 10.33
N ASN A 90 -2.47 27.84 9.67
CA ASN A 90 -3.43 28.03 8.58
C ASN A 90 -4.89 27.94 9.05
N ASN A 91 -5.13 27.89 10.37
CA ASN A 91 -6.45 27.75 10.98
C ASN A 91 -7.24 26.55 10.39
N ILE A 92 -6.57 25.41 10.20
CA ILE A 92 -7.20 24.19 9.73
C ILE A 92 -7.44 23.30 10.96
N PRO A 93 -8.67 23.18 11.46
CA PRO A 93 -9.00 22.26 12.54
C PRO A 93 -8.81 20.82 12.05
N TYR A 94 -8.26 19.96 12.91
CA TYR A 94 -7.99 18.56 12.58
C TYR A 94 -8.44 17.64 13.71
N HIS A 95 -8.66 16.37 13.39
CA HIS A 95 -9.00 15.33 14.32
C HIS A 95 -7.97 14.21 14.29
N GLU A 96 -7.63 13.72 15.48
CA GLU A 96 -6.76 12.53 15.58
C GLU A 96 -7.56 11.26 15.31
N TRP A 97 -6.91 10.29 14.72
CA TRP A 97 -7.46 8.97 14.55
C TRP A 97 -7.49 8.21 15.90
N ASN A 98 -8.63 7.67 16.25
CA ASN A 98 -8.78 6.70 17.33
C ASN A 98 -9.03 5.30 16.75
N GLU A 99 -9.06 4.28 17.62
CA GLU A 99 -9.21 2.88 17.20
C GLU A 99 -10.53 2.62 16.46
N GLU A 100 -11.63 3.25 16.89
CA GLU A 100 -12.95 3.08 16.27
C GLU A 100 -12.96 3.64 14.84
N LEU A 101 -12.42 4.84 14.64
CA LEU A 101 -12.33 5.50 13.32
C LEU A 101 -11.38 4.72 12.40
N MET A 102 -10.27 4.22 12.93
CA MET A 102 -9.35 3.37 12.17
C MET A 102 -10.02 2.08 11.73
N ASP A 103 -10.77 1.43 12.63
CA ASP A 103 -11.48 0.19 12.36
C ASP A 103 -12.58 0.38 11.32
N GLU A 104 -13.38 1.44 11.46
CA GLU A 104 -14.41 1.79 10.49
C GLU A 104 -13.83 2.03 9.10
N PHE A 105 -12.79 2.87 9.02
CA PHE A 105 -12.15 3.18 7.74
C PHE A 105 -11.54 1.94 7.08
N ALA A 106 -10.78 1.13 7.83
CA ALA A 106 -10.14 -0.09 7.33
C ALA A 106 -11.17 -1.07 6.78
N ARG A 107 -12.24 -1.34 7.53
CA ARG A 107 -13.33 -2.22 7.12
C ARG A 107 -13.98 -1.73 5.83
N ARG A 108 -14.40 -0.47 5.80
CA ARG A 108 -15.10 0.12 4.65
C ARG A 108 -14.21 0.19 3.40
N LEU A 109 -12.92 0.48 3.55
CA LEU A 109 -11.95 0.47 2.45
C LEU A 109 -11.78 -0.95 1.87
N ALA A 110 -11.68 -1.96 2.71
CA ALA A 110 -11.57 -3.35 2.28
C ALA A 110 -12.84 -3.82 1.55
N GLU A 111 -14.02 -3.48 2.09
CA GLU A 111 -15.32 -3.75 1.43
C GLU A 111 -15.41 -3.05 0.08
N MET A 112 -15.00 -1.78 -0.01
CA MET A 112 -14.99 -1.01 -1.25
C MET A 112 -14.03 -1.60 -2.28
N ASN A 113 -12.81 -1.96 -1.89
CA ASN A 113 -11.83 -2.61 -2.76
C ASN A 113 -12.42 -3.87 -3.42
N LYS A 114 -13.07 -4.71 -2.62
CA LYS A 114 -13.75 -5.92 -3.10
C LYS A 114 -14.96 -5.61 -4.00
N ALA A 115 -15.83 -4.72 -3.55
CA ALA A 115 -17.07 -4.39 -4.27
C ALA A 115 -16.81 -3.75 -5.65
N ARG A 116 -15.72 -2.99 -5.77
CA ARG A 116 -15.33 -2.35 -7.04
C ARG A 116 -14.44 -3.23 -7.93
N GLY A 117 -14.02 -4.39 -7.45
CA GLY A 117 -13.16 -5.31 -8.19
C GLY A 117 -11.78 -4.72 -8.53
N TRP A 118 -11.22 -3.87 -7.65
CA TRP A 118 -9.90 -3.28 -7.90
C TRP A 118 -8.76 -4.28 -7.72
N ASP A 119 -8.94 -5.25 -6.82
CA ASP A 119 -7.93 -6.28 -6.51
C ASP A 119 -6.60 -5.71 -6.00
N PHE A 120 -6.65 -4.56 -5.30
CA PHE A 120 -5.45 -4.01 -4.67
C PHE A 120 -5.07 -4.80 -3.43
N ARG A 121 -3.79 -5.10 -3.27
CA ARG A 121 -3.23 -5.41 -1.97
C ARG A 121 -3.25 -4.13 -1.14
N LEU A 122 -3.97 -4.16 -0.02
CA LEU A 122 -4.07 -3.02 0.88
C LEU A 122 -3.00 -3.13 1.96
N ALA A 123 -2.26 -2.05 2.20
CA ALA A 123 -1.27 -1.99 3.26
C ALA A 123 -1.33 -0.63 3.97
N THR A 124 -1.05 -0.61 5.27
CA THR A 124 -1.07 0.62 6.06
C THR A 124 0.08 0.69 7.05
N CYS A 125 0.31 1.87 7.61
CA CYS A 125 1.20 2.09 8.75
C CYS A 125 0.58 3.14 9.68
N GLY A 126 1.05 3.14 10.93
CA GLY A 126 0.49 4.00 11.98
C GLY A 126 -0.81 3.48 12.59
N GLU A 127 -1.21 2.26 12.26
CA GLU A 127 -2.38 1.60 12.82
C GLU A 127 -2.19 1.24 14.30
N LYS A 128 -3.30 1.33 15.07
CA LYS A 128 -3.38 0.92 16.49
C LYS A 128 -4.36 -0.23 16.69
N ILE A 129 -4.81 -0.84 15.59
CA ILE A 129 -5.81 -1.90 15.57
C ILE A 129 -5.29 -3.13 14.81
N ASN A 130 -5.93 -4.27 14.99
CA ASN A 130 -5.67 -5.44 14.16
C ASN A 130 -6.32 -5.28 12.80
N ILE A 131 -5.54 -4.88 11.80
CA ILE A 131 -5.96 -4.68 10.40
C ILE A 131 -6.02 -5.98 9.59
N SER A 132 -5.35 -7.05 10.04
CA SER A 132 -5.27 -8.32 9.30
C SER A 132 -6.65 -9.00 9.13
N LYS A 133 -7.58 -8.73 10.05
CA LYS A 133 -8.98 -9.21 9.95
C LYS A 133 -9.72 -8.68 8.70
N TYR A 134 -9.22 -7.60 8.10
CA TYR A 134 -9.73 -7.03 6.86
C TYR A 134 -8.88 -7.37 5.63
N GLY A 135 -7.85 -8.23 5.78
CA GLY A 135 -6.90 -8.54 4.72
C GLY A 135 -5.98 -7.37 4.38
N ILE A 136 -5.78 -6.43 5.32
CA ILE A 136 -4.85 -5.31 5.18
C ILE A 136 -3.53 -5.69 5.83
N GLU A 137 -2.42 -5.44 5.15
CA GLU A 137 -1.07 -5.76 5.61
C GLU A 137 -0.45 -4.56 6.35
N HIS A 138 0.45 -4.83 7.30
CA HIS A 138 1.36 -3.80 7.80
C HIS A 138 2.34 -3.41 6.69
N ASN A 139 2.40 -2.12 6.34
CA ASN A 139 3.29 -1.66 5.28
C ASN A 139 4.73 -1.55 5.75
N ARG A 140 5.66 -2.05 4.95
CA ARG A 140 7.09 -1.84 5.15
C ARG A 140 7.57 -0.70 4.25
N CYS A 141 8.30 0.26 4.82
CA CYS A 141 8.91 1.35 4.07
C CYS A 141 9.89 0.84 3.01
N ILE A 142 10.57 -0.28 3.30
CA ILE A 142 11.41 -1.04 2.37
C ILE A 142 10.77 -2.42 2.23
N ASP A 143 10.15 -2.68 1.08
CA ASP A 143 9.49 -3.95 0.78
C ASP A 143 10.52 -4.91 0.13
N GLY A 144 11.17 -5.71 0.98
CA GLY A 144 12.19 -6.66 0.54
C GLY A 144 11.66 -7.73 -0.42
N ASP A 145 10.40 -8.14 -0.26
CA ASP A 145 9.78 -9.12 -1.14
C ASP A 145 9.53 -8.52 -2.52
N LEU A 146 9.06 -7.28 -2.59
CA LEU A 146 8.88 -6.57 -3.86
C LEU A 146 10.23 -6.34 -4.56
N ILE A 147 11.25 -5.90 -3.83
CA ILE A 147 12.60 -5.74 -4.39
C ILE A 147 13.09 -7.06 -4.96
N THR A 148 12.91 -8.16 -4.24
CA THR A 148 13.30 -9.50 -4.70
C THR A 148 12.53 -9.89 -5.96
N GLN A 149 11.22 -9.68 -6.01
CA GLN A 149 10.41 -9.98 -7.19
C GLN A 149 10.87 -9.21 -8.45
N LEU A 150 11.24 -7.94 -8.27
CA LEU A 150 11.65 -7.08 -9.39
C LEU A 150 13.10 -7.30 -9.85
N ALA A 151 13.99 -7.68 -8.92
CA ALA A 151 15.44 -7.76 -9.16
C ALA A 151 16.06 -9.11 -8.78
N TRP A 152 15.31 -10.20 -8.80
CA TRP A 152 15.75 -11.54 -8.38
C TRP A 152 16.96 -12.08 -9.15
N ASN A 153 17.23 -11.57 -10.34
CA ASN A 153 18.38 -11.94 -11.18
C ASN A 153 19.66 -11.11 -10.90
N ASP A 154 19.59 -10.13 -10.02
CA ASP A 154 20.74 -9.37 -9.53
C ASP A 154 21.35 -10.13 -8.36
N SER A 155 22.44 -10.85 -8.62
CA SER A 155 23.09 -11.70 -7.62
C SER A 155 23.73 -10.92 -6.49
N GLU A 156 24.28 -9.74 -6.77
CA GLU A 156 24.90 -8.89 -5.75
C GLU A 156 23.85 -8.33 -4.79
N LEU A 157 22.72 -7.89 -5.34
CA LEU A 157 21.59 -7.42 -4.54
C LEU A 157 20.99 -8.54 -3.69
N MET A 158 20.81 -9.74 -4.27
CA MET A 158 20.28 -10.89 -3.51
C MET A 158 21.22 -11.31 -2.39
N GLU A 159 22.52 -11.29 -2.61
CA GLU A 159 23.52 -11.55 -1.57
C GLU A 159 23.47 -10.49 -0.45
N PHE A 160 23.42 -9.21 -0.82
CA PHE A 160 23.26 -8.11 0.14
C PHE A 160 22.00 -8.26 0.99
N MET A 161 20.88 -8.60 0.39
CA MET A 161 19.59 -8.81 1.05
C MET A 161 19.51 -10.17 1.79
N LYS A 162 20.50 -11.04 1.64
CA LYS A 162 20.52 -12.41 2.18
C LYS A 162 19.33 -13.26 1.73
N VAL A 163 18.84 -13.01 0.52
CA VAL A 163 17.74 -13.77 -0.09
C VAL A 163 18.32 -14.92 -0.93
N LYS A 164 17.80 -16.13 -0.71
CA LYS A 164 18.16 -17.32 -1.50
C LYS A 164 17.10 -17.58 -2.54
N ILE A 165 17.47 -17.46 -3.80
CA ILE A 165 16.64 -17.87 -4.94
C ILE A 165 16.80 -19.38 -5.15
N GLN A 166 15.68 -20.09 -5.19
CA GLN A 166 15.63 -21.55 -5.32
C GLN A 166 14.93 -21.94 -6.63
N ASN A 167 15.28 -23.08 -7.18
CA ASN A 167 14.55 -23.64 -8.31
C ASN A 167 13.29 -24.36 -7.80
N MET A 168 12.20 -24.23 -8.53
CA MET A 168 11.00 -25.02 -8.25
C MET A 168 11.35 -26.51 -8.36
N PRO A 169 10.88 -27.35 -7.43
CA PRO A 169 11.08 -28.79 -7.52
C PRO A 169 10.45 -29.32 -8.80
N ALA A 170 11.13 -30.28 -9.42
CA ALA A 170 10.57 -30.99 -10.58
C ALA A 170 9.34 -31.83 -10.15
N PRO A 171 8.32 -31.95 -10.99
CA PRO A 171 7.21 -32.87 -10.71
C PRO A 171 7.72 -34.26 -10.38
N SER A 172 7.30 -34.82 -9.25
CA SER A 172 7.67 -36.17 -8.85
C SER A 172 6.61 -37.17 -9.30
N LEU A 173 7.04 -38.33 -9.74
CA LEU A 173 6.16 -39.47 -10.03
C LEU A 173 5.47 -40.04 -8.76
N PHE A 174 5.94 -39.64 -7.58
CA PHE A 174 5.47 -40.13 -6.27
C PHE A 174 4.70 -39.11 -5.41
N GLY A 175 4.29 -38.00 -6.01
CA GLY A 175 3.52 -36.94 -5.35
C GLY A 175 4.15 -35.57 -5.56
N ASP A 176 3.34 -34.53 -5.36
CA ASP A 176 3.80 -33.14 -5.44
C ASP A 176 4.71 -32.84 -4.25
N ILE A 177 5.88 -32.26 -4.53
CA ILE A 177 6.72 -31.71 -3.46
C ILE A 177 6.03 -30.45 -2.96
N GLU A 178 5.66 -30.43 -1.70
CA GLU A 178 5.05 -29.25 -1.08
C GLU A 178 6.04 -28.08 -1.10
N ILE A 179 5.64 -27.04 -1.79
CA ILE A 179 6.33 -25.74 -1.73
C ILE A 179 5.84 -25.03 -0.45
N PRO A 180 6.74 -24.44 0.36
CA PRO A 180 6.35 -23.72 1.54
C PRO A 180 5.25 -22.69 1.25
N SER A 181 4.30 -22.52 2.16
CA SER A 181 3.14 -21.64 1.96
C SER A 181 3.51 -20.15 1.88
N ASP A 182 4.71 -19.79 2.31
CA ASP A 182 5.33 -18.46 2.26
C ASP A 182 6.28 -18.29 1.06
N ALA A 183 6.32 -19.28 0.16
CA ALA A 183 7.09 -19.18 -1.06
C ALA A 183 6.44 -18.23 -2.08
N ILE A 184 7.23 -17.31 -2.58
CA ILE A 184 6.84 -16.39 -3.64
C ILE A 184 7.46 -16.89 -4.95
N LYS A 185 6.59 -17.14 -5.93
CA LYS A 185 7.00 -17.61 -7.26
C LYS A 185 7.64 -16.51 -8.07
N LEU A 186 8.68 -16.86 -8.81
CA LEU A 186 9.43 -15.98 -9.71
C LEU A 186 9.38 -16.56 -11.13
N PRO A 187 9.76 -15.78 -12.17
CA PRO A 187 9.98 -16.31 -13.52
C PRO A 187 10.99 -17.47 -13.55
N ASN A 188 11.00 -18.20 -14.68
CA ASN A 188 11.96 -19.29 -14.94
C ASN A 188 11.96 -20.41 -13.90
N ASN A 189 10.77 -20.77 -13.40
CA ASN A 189 10.61 -21.85 -12.43
C ASN A 189 11.44 -21.66 -11.15
N LYS A 190 11.52 -20.46 -10.67
CA LYS A 190 12.20 -20.10 -9.42
C LYS A 190 11.23 -19.62 -8.36
N TYR A 191 11.69 -19.61 -7.12
CA TYR A 191 10.97 -19.03 -5.99
C TYR A 191 11.94 -18.57 -4.90
N PHE A 192 11.44 -17.80 -3.97
CA PHE A 192 12.12 -17.47 -2.71
C PHE A 192 11.12 -17.53 -1.56
N ILE A 193 11.62 -17.63 -0.35
CA ILE A 193 10.78 -17.60 0.84
C ILE A 193 10.62 -16.15 1.27
N SER A 194 9.36 -15.73 1.46
CA SER A 194 9.05 -14.39 1.94
C SER A 194 9.76 -14.10 3.26
N SER A 195 10.35 -12.92 3.36
CA SER A 195 10.89 -12.41 4.63
C SER A 195 9.78 -11.95 5.59
N HIS A 196 8.55 -11.88 5.10
CA HIS A 196 7.38 -11.58 5.91
C HIS A 196 7.04 -12.80 6.76
N LYS A 197 7.28 -12.75 8.05
CA LYS A 197 6.58 -13.68 8.95
C LYS A 197 5.10 -13.40 8.80
N LYS A 198 4.31 -14.41 8.39
CA LYS A 198 2.88 -14.34 8.58
C LYS A 198 2.69 -14.23 10.10
N ASP A 199 2.21 -13.10 10.57
CA ASP A 199 1.71 -12.98 11.93
C ASP A 199 0.47 -13.87 11.99
N ASN A 200 0.70 -15.14 12.36
CA ASN A 200 -0.36 -16.03 12.77
C ASN A 200 -0.80 -15.50 14.14
N GLY A 201 -1.86 -14.66 14.14
CA GLY A 201 -2.56 -14.24 15.33
C GLY A 201 -3.27 -15.41 16.03
#